data_42dc33e56a93a2240059d2d2d272c321
#
_entry.id   42dc33e56a93a2240059d2d2d272c321
#
_cell.length_a   1.000
_cell.length_b   1.000
_cell.length_c   1.000
_cell.angle_alpha   90.00
_cell.angle_beta   90.00
_cell.angle_gamma   90.00
#
_symmetry.space_group_name_H-M   'P 1'
#
loop_
_entity.id
_entity.type
_entity.pdbx_description
1 polymer ?
#
loop_
_entity_poly.entity_id
_entity_poly.type
_entity_poly.pdbx_seq_one_letter_code
_entity_poly.pdbx_strand_id
1 'polypeptide(L)'
;MPGSCQPHPRAGTLRARRHNMASRPARMLRRGAGVAALALLAVGAACVPSTTKELEMGNAYAQQVERQLPMLRDPEVDRYINLLGDSIARVVDERGLTWRLTVVDQPEVNAFAIPGGHIYINRGLIEKTVTMSELAGVLGHEIAHVTRRHSVNQMVKAQRANVGLTGLCLFVPSACQGVAGAGVELIAQGAFAKFSRDDESDADRFGVQYVTRAGIDPRGVPAMFRILLAERDRNPSGVEAFFASHPVEESRVRDTEALIEPMDPAVLASLTRDTPAFQAFKRRLASLPRTPSRSR
;
A
#
# COMPACT_ATOMS: atom_id res chain seq x y z
N MET A 1 8.23 -26.64 -5.91
CA MET A 1 7.05 -27.50 -5.80
C MET A 1 5.82 -26.61 -5.81
N PRO A 2 4.88 -26.70 -6.77
CA PRO A 2 3.69 -25.87 -6.81
C PRO A 2 2.64 -26.43 -5.85
N GLY A 3 2.13 -25.59 -4.95
CA GLY A 3 1.05 -25.93 -4.03
C GLY A 3 -0.28 -26.10 -4.76
N SER A 4 -0.85 -27.28 -4.66
CA SER A 4 -2.12 -27.67 -5.24
C SER A 4 -3.30 -27.20 -4.40
N CYS A 5 -4.27 -26.52 -5.04
CA CYS A 5 -5.61 -26.31 -4.49
C CYS A 5 -6.43 -27.60 -4.74
N GLN A 6 -6.90 -28.26 -3.70
CA GLN A 6 -7.84 -29.40 -3.80
C GLN A 6 -9.28 -28.96 -3.54
N PRO A 7 -10.26 -29.39 -4.32
CA PRO A 7 -11.68 -29.29 -3.99
C PRO A 7 -12.19 -30.53 -3.27
N HIS A 8 -13.09 -30.33 -2.28
CA HIS A 8 -13.78 -31.39 -1.56
C HIS A 8 -14.92 -32.04 -2.39
N PRO A 9 -15.15 -33.35 -2.23
CA PRO A 9 -16.21 -34.08 -2.94
C PRO A 9 -17.54 -34.08 -2.17
N ARG A 10 -18.65 -34.01 -2.91
CA ARG A 10 -19.99 -34.37 -2.39
C ARG A 10 -20.49 -35.64 -3.04
N ALA A 11 -21.00 -36.50 -2.17
CA ALA A 11 -21.54 -37.82 -2.44
C ALA A 11 -22.90 -37.82 -3.17
N GLY A 12 -23.14 -38.79 -3.88
CA GLY A 12 -23.91 -39.58 -4.66
C GLY A 12 -25.32 -39.92 -4.24
N THR A 13 -26.13 -40.24 -5.20
CA THR A 13 -27.18 -41.29 -5.09
C THR A 13 -27.49 -41.92 -6.43
N LEU A 14 -27.57 -43.25 -6.43
CA LEU A 14 -27.98 -44.15 -7.51
C LEU A 14 -29.49 -44.13 -7.73
N ARG A 15 -29.97 -44.30 -8.99
CA ARG A 15 -30.99 -45.33 -9.35
C ARG A 15 -31.23 -45.42 -10.88
N ALA A 16 -30.94 -46.58 -11.38
CA ALA A 16 -31.77 -47.56 -12.14
C ALA A 16 -32.33 -47.24 -13.52
N ARG A 17 -31.74 -47.94 -14.49
CA ARG A 17 -32.26 -48.66 -15.68
C ARG A 17 -33.68 -48.38 -16.21
N ARG A 18 -33.73 -48.10 -17.53
CA ARG A 18 -34.56 -48.91 -18.48
C ARG A 18 -34.04 -48.73 -19.91
N HIS A 19 -33.94 -49.87 -20.63
CA HIS A 19 -33.65 -50.03 -22.06
C HIS A 19 -34.81 -49.46 -22.90
N ASN A 20 -34.51 -48.82 -24.02
CA ASN A 20 -35.24 -49.11 -25.26
C ASN A 20 -34.39 -48.78 -26.50
N MET A 21 -34.35 -49.70 -27.44
CA MET A 21 -33.69 -49.64 -28.74
C MET A 21 -34.63 -48.99 -29.74
N ALA A 22 -34.14 -48.01 -30.53
CA ALA A 22 -34.50 -47.88 -31.95
C ALA A 22 -33.76 -46.70 -32.63
N SER A 23 -33.15 -47.04 -33.78
CA SER A 23 -32.88 -46.21 -34.97
C SER A 23 -32.01 -44.99 -34.96
N ARG A 24 -30.84 -45.13 -35.63
CA ARG A 24 -30.01 -44.06 -36.22
C ARG A 24 -30.77 -43.35 -37.38
N PRO A 25 -30.47 -42.02 -37.66
CA PRO A 25 -29.27 -41.73 -38.43
C PRO A 25 -28.53 -40.41 -38.03
N ALA A 26 -27.26 -40.39 -38.39
CA ALA A 26 -26.33 -39.31 -38.70
C ALA A 26 -26.65 -37.88 -38.20
N ARG A 27 -25.89 -37.40 -37.20
CA ARG A 27 -25.44 -36.02 -37.07
C ARG A 27 -24.04 -35.99 -36.45
N MET A 28 -23.03 -36.20 -37.30
CA MET A 28 -21.70 -35.64 -37.10
C MET A 28 -21.80 -34.12 -37.30
N LEU A 29 -21.12 -33.37 -36.48
CA LEU A 29 -20.85 -31.93 -36.39
C LEU A 29 -21.66 -31.19 -35.32
N ARG A 30 -21.25 -31.33 -34.06
CA ARG A 30 -21.47 -30.31 -33.00
C ARG A 30 -20.73 -30.62 -31.70
N ARG A 31 -19.53 -31.19 -31.77
CA ARG A 31 -18.73 -31.48 -30.55
C ARG A 31 -17.49 -30.59 -30.36
N GLY A 32 -17.31 -29.55 -31.19
CA GLY A 32 -16.14 -28.65 -31.08
C GLY A 32 -16.35 -27.37 -30.26
N ALA A 33 -17.59 -26.93 -30.04
CA ALA A 33 -17.85 -25.61 -29.45
C ALA A 33 -17.95 -25.60 -27.90
N GLY A 34 -18.16 -26.77 -27.28
CA GLY A 34 -18.40 -26.85 -25.85
C GLY A 34 -17.11 -26.90 -24.98
N VAL A 35 -16.01 -27.37 -25.54
CA VAL A 35 -14.74 -27.53 -24.78
C VAL A 35 -13.93 -26.23 -24.80
N ALA A 36 -14.06 -25.41 -25.84
CA ALA A 36 -13.40 -24.10 -25.92
C ALA A 36 -13.99 -23.06 -24.95
N ALA A 37 -15.28 -23.16 -24.62
CA ALA A 37 -15.96 -22.24 -23.72
C ALA A 37 -15.61 -22.49 -22.23
N LEU A 38 -15.29 -23.74 -21.85
CA LEU A 38 -14.88 -24.04 -20.45
C LEU A 38 -13.41 -23.67 -20.17
N ALA A 39 -12.55 -23.63 -21.17
CA ALA A 39 -11.14 -23.23 -21.02
C ALA A 39 -10.97 -21.72 -20.83
N LEU A 40 -11.92 -20.90 -21.31
CA LEU A 40 -11.87 -19.44 -21.16
C LEU A 40 -12.32 -18.93 -19.78
N LEU A 41 -13.01 -19.74 -18.97
CA LEU A 41 -13.46 -19.36 -17.62
C LEU A 41 -12.40 -19.59 -16.52
N ALA A 42 -11.28 -20.24 -16.84
CA ALA A 42 -10.21 -20.52 -15.86
C ALA A 42 -9.12 -19.42 -15.78
N VAL A 43 -9.16 -18.38 -16.63
CA VAL A 43 -8.08 -17.37 -16.75
C VAL A 43 -8.28 -16.16 -15.82
N GLY A 44 -9.34 -16.09 -15.03
CA GLY A 44 -9.76 -14.85 -14.37
C GLY A 44 -9.50 -14.71 -12.87
N ALA A 45 -8.94 -15.70 -12.20
CA ALA A 45 -8.66 -15.58 -10.76
C ALA A 45 -7.19 -15.13 -10.54
N ALA A 46 -6.92 -13.83 -10.70
CA ALA A 46 -5.71 -13.27 -10.12
C ALA A 46 -5.81 -13.45 -8.60
N CYS A 47 -5.16 -14.50 -8.07
CA CYS A 47 -5.13 -14.78 -6.63
C CYS A 47 -4.39 -13.63 -5.93
N VAL A 48 -4.90 -13.20 -4.78
CA VAL A 48 -4.16 -12.26 -3.92
C VAL A 48 -2.84 -12.92 -3.53
N PRO A 49 -1.69 -12.27 -3.70
CA PRO A 49 -0.39 -12.84 -3.37
C PRO A 49 -0.33 -13.31 -1.92
N SER A 50 0.34 -14.44 -1.67
CA SER A 50 0.65 -14.87 -0.30
C SER A 50 1.59 -13.87 0.38
N THR A 51 1.66 -13.91 1.71
CA THR A 51 2.61 -13.06 2.47
C THR A 51 4.06 -13.29 2.00
N THR A 52 4.46 -14.53 1.73
CA THR A 52 5.79 -14.82 1.18
C THR A 52 6.04 -14.12 -0.16
N LYS A 53 5.06 -14.17 -1.07
CA LYS A 53 5.19 -13.51 -2.37
C LYS A 53 5.19 -11.99 -2.25
N GLU A 54 4.41 -11.46 -1.32
CA GLU A 54 4.41 -10.03 -0.98
C GLU A 54 5.79 -9.57 -0.49
N LEU A 55 6.42 -10.36 0.42
CA LEU A 55 7.77 -10.09 0.92
C LEU A 55 8.83 -10.13 -0.19
N GLU A 56 8.78 -11.13 -1.07
CA GLU A 56 9.70 -11.22 -2.22
C GLU A 56 9.60 -9.98 -3.13
N MET A 57 8.37 -9.60 -3.47
CA MET A 57 8.12 -8.41 -4.29
C MET A 57 8.58 -7.14 -3.58
N GLY A 58 8.22 -6.97 -2.29
CA GLY A 58 8.60 -5.83 -1.49
C GLY A 58 10.12 -5.66 -1.41
N ASN A 59 10.86 -6.74 -1.15
CA ASN A 59 12.32 -6.72 -1.12
C ASN A 59 12.93 -6.32 -2.47
N ALA A 60 12.37 -6.80 -3.59
CA ALA A 60 12.84 -6.43 -4.94
C ALA A 60 12.61 -4.93 -5.22
N TYR A 61 11.43 -4.40 -4.85
CA TYR A 61 11.14 -2.97 -4.98
C TYR A 61 12.02 -2.12 -4.05
N ALA A 62 12.22 -2.54 -2.80
CA ALA A 62 13.09 -1.85 -1.86
C ALA A 62 14.52 -1.69 -2.42
N GLN A 63 15.09 -2.76 -2.98
CA GLN A 63 16.40 -2.69 -3.64
C GLN A 63 16.42 -1.69 -4.81
N GLN A 64 15.36 -1.59 -5.59
CA GLN A 64 15.28 -0.64 -6.68
C GLN A 64 15.19 0.80 -6.17
N VAL A 65 14.35 1.07 -5.18
CA VAL A 65 14.22 2.38 -4.53
C VAL A 65 15.54 2.83 -3.93
N GLU A 66 16.23 1.93 -3.21
CA GLU A 66 17.52 2.24 -2.57
C GLU A 66 18.66 2.53 -3.58
N ARG A 67 18.55 2.04 -4.82
CA ARG A 67 19.49 2.40 -5.91
C ARG A 67 19.19 3.76 -6.55
N GLN A 68 17.94 4.20 -6.49
CA GLN A 68 17.49 5.41 -7.20
C GLN A 68 17.45 6.65 -6.29
N LEU A 69 17.13 6.48 -5.01
CA LEU A 69 16.98 7.58 -4.09
C LEU A 69 18.20 7.74 -3.16
N PRO A 70 18.54 8.96 -2.75
CA PRO A 70 19.63 9.23 -1.81
C PRO A 70 19.19 8.83 -0.40
N MET A 71 19.56 7.64 0.05
CA MET A 71 19.28 7.20 1.42
C MET A 71 20.17 7.94 2.42
N LEU A 72 19.56 8.56 3.42
CA LEU A 72 20.32 9.09 4.53
C LEU A 72 20.84 7.93 5.38
N ARG A 73 22.14 7.91 5.64
CA ARG A 73 22.80 6.85 6.41
C ARG A 73 23.44 7.46 7.65
N ASP A 74 22.73 7.43 8.75
CA ASP A 74 23.20 7.89 10.06
C ASP A 74 22.64 6.96 11.15
N PRO A 75 23.51 6.31 11.96
CA PRO A 75 23.06 5.30 12.92
C PRO A 75 22.08 5.81 13.97
N GLU A 76 22.15 7.09 14.37
CA GLU A 76 21.23 7.66 15.35
C GLU A 76 19.85 7.92 14.72
N VAL A 77 19.85 8.44 13.49
CA VAL A 77 18.62 8.68 12.73
C VAL A 77 17.94 7.34 12.42
N ASP A 78 18.69 6.36 11.90
CA ASP A 78 18.17 5.04 11.57
C ASP A 78 17.59 4.34 12.80
N ARG A 79 18.31 4.40 13.93
CA ARG A 79 17.83 3.81 15.18
C ARG A 79 16.54 4.45 15.65
N TYR A 80 16.46 5.79 15.66
CA TYR A 80 15.27 6.48 16.16
C TYR A 80 14.04 6.20 15.33
N ILE A 81 14.14 6.34 13.99
CA ILE A 81 12.99 6.16 13.11
C ILE A 81 12.46 4.71 13.14
N ASN A 82 13.36 3.73 13.22
CA ASN A 82 12.97 2.32 13.33
C ASN A 82 12.34 2.02 14.71
N LEU A 83 12.87 2.54 15.82
CA LEU A 83 12.25 2.39 17.13
C LEU A 83 10.83 2.97 17.18
N LEU A 84 10.62 4.16 16.59
CA LEU A 84 9.30 4.77 16.53
C LEU A 84 8.33 3.95 15.65
N GLY A 85 8.77 3.53 14.47
CA GLY A 85 7.97 2.69 13.58
C GLY A 85 7.64 1.33 14.21
N ASP A 86 8.62 0.65 14.80
CA ASP A 86 8.45 -0.61 15.50
C ASP A 86 7.46 -0.50 16.68
N SER A 87 7.47 0.61 17.41
CA SER A 87 6.53 0.84 18.52
C SER A 87 5.08 0.83 18.05
N ILE A 88 4.81 1.33 16.84
CA ILE A 88 3.49 1.34 16.23
C ILE A 88 3.18 -0.02 15.57
N ALA A 89 4.10 -0.53 14.75
CA ALA A 89 3.89 -1.75 13.98
C ALA A 89 3.69 -2.98 14.86
N ARG A 90 4.46 -3.12 15.93
CA ARG A 90 4.43 -4.30 16.83
C ARG A 90 3.07 -4.54 17.49
N VAL A 91 2.30 -3.50 17.74
CA VAL A 91 0.99 -3.62 18.41
C VAL A 91 -0.16 -3.86 17.44
N VAL A 92 0.12 -3.91 16.11
CA VAL A 92 -0.92 -3.99 15.07
C VAL A 92 -0.62 -5.00 13.96
N ASP A 93 0.62 -5.44 13.83
CA ASP A 93 1.01 -6.40 12.79
C ASP A 93 0.72 -7.83 13.22
N GLU A 94 -0.27 -8.45 12.57
CA GLU A 94 -0.68 -9.85 12.79
C GLU A 94 0.09 -10.84 11.89
N ARG A 95 0.91 -10.36 10.96
CA ARG A 95 1.59 -11.18 9.96
C ARG A 95 3.07 -11.42 10.28
N GLY A 96 3.61 -10.74 11.29
CA GLY A 96 5.00 -10.85 11.70
C GLY A 96 5.98 -10.33 10.64
N LEU A 97 5.65 -9.20 10.01
CA LEU A 97 6.50 -8.57 9.01
C LEU A 97 7.80 -8.02 9.65
N THR A 98 8.86 -8.01 8.87
CA THR A 98 10.08 -7.29 9.25
C THR A 98 9.95 -5.83 8.79
N TRP A 99 9.66 -4.96 9.74
CA TRP A 99 9.52 -3.53 9.45
C TRP A 99 10.87 -2.86 9.28
N ARG A 100 11.00 -2.06 8.24
CA ARG A 100 12.19 -1.26 7.95
C ARG A 100 11.80 0.14 7.52
N LEU A 101 12.15 1.11 8.34
CA LEU A 101 11.93 2.51 8.05
C LEU A 101 13.25 3.14 7.65
N THR A 102 13.26 3.84 6.52
CA THR A 102 14.47 4.46 5.95
C THR A 102 14.20 5.92 5.64
N VAL A 103 15.11 6.80 6.06
CA VAL A 103 15.03 8.22 5.73
C VAL A 103 15.68 8.45 4.36
N VAL A 104 14.97 9.15 3.48
CA VAL A 104 15.46 9.60 2.19
C VAL A 104 15.91 11.06 2.32
N ASP A 105 17.16 11.37 1.91
CA ASP A 105 17.70 12.72 2.02
C ASP A 105 17.22 13.62 0.87
N GLN A 106 15.92 13.85 0.84
CA GLN A 106 15.23 14.71 -0.12
C GLN A 106 14.45 15.81 0.60
N PRO A 107 14.43 17.05 0.05
CA PRO A 107 13.73 18.19 0.65
C PRO A 107 12.21 18.16 0.46
N GLU A 108 11.71 17.37 -0.48
CA GLU A 108 10.28 17.24 -0.74
C GLU A 108 9.59 16.59 0.46
N VAL A 109 8.37 17.05 0.73
CA VAL A 109 7.53 16.47 1.78
C VAL A 109 6.87 15.22 1.23
N ASN A 110 7.38 14.05 1.59
CA ASN A 110 6.85 12.78 1.12
C ASN A 110 7.14 11.65 2.13
N ALA A 111 6.25 10.66 2.15
CA ALA A 111 6.45 9.33 2.73
C ALA A 111 5.71 8.32 1.89
N PHE A 112 6.18 7.08 1.87
CA PHE A 112 5.51 6.01 1.13
C PHE A 112 5.89 4.63 1.66
N ALA A 113 4.96 3.71 1.57
CA ALA A 113 5.15 2.33 1.95
C ALA A 113 5.21 1.40 0.74
N ILE A 114 6.10 0.41 0.81
CA ILE A 114 6.17 -0.71 -0.13
C ILE A 114 5.65 -1.97 0.56
N PRO A 115 4.99 -2.91 -0.16
CA PRO A 115 4.58 -4.18 0.42
C PRO A 115 5.72 -4.86 1.19
N GLY A 116 5.37 -5.58 2.27
CA GLY A 116 6.36 -6.33 3.05
C GLY A 116 7.01 -5.56 4.20
N GLY A 117 6.56 -4.33 4.51
CA GLY A 117 6.99 -3.61 5.72
C GLY A 117 8.10 -2.57 5.50
N HIS A 118 8.40 -2.21 4.25
CA HIS A 118 9.35 -1.13 3.96
C HIS A 118 8.64 0.22 3.89
N ILE A 119 9.08 1.19 4.67
CA ILE A 119 8.56 2.56 4.69
C ILE A 119 9.71 3.54 4.47
N TYR A 120 9.51 4.47 3.55
CA TYR A 120 10.46 5.52 3.22
C TYR A 120 9.88 6.86 3.61
N ILE A 121 10.68 7.70 4.28
CA ILE A 121 10.26 9.01 4.77
C ILE A 121 11.29 10.04 4.31
N ASN A 122 10.86 11.03 3.55
CA ASN A 122 11.74 12.10 3.13
C ASN A 122 12.12 12.99 4.32
N ARG A 123 13.37 13.42 4.33
CA ARG A 123 13.88 14.38 5.30
C ARG A 123 13.01 15.63 5.39
N GLY A 124 12.54 16.14 4.23
CA GLY A 124 11.67 17.32 4.18
C GLY A 124 10.37 17.15 4.96
N LEU A 125 9.75 15.96 4.97
CA LEU A 125 8.58 15.68 5.78
C LEU A 125 8.92 15.73 7.27
N ILE A 126 10.00 15.06 7.70
CA ILE A 126 10.44 15.06 9.11
C ILE A 126 10.73 16.47 9.59
N GLU A 127 11.36 17.29 8.76
CA GLU A 127 11.68 18.70 9.11
C GLU A 127 10.44 19.54 9.35
N LYS A 128 9.32 19.24 8.68
CA LYS A 128 8.04 19.96 8.86
C LYS A 128 7.29 19.55 10.14
N THR A 129 7.51 18.36 10.67
CA THR A 129 6.89 17.94 11.93
C THR A 129 7.46 18.70 13.11
N VAL A 130 6.64 19.08 14.08
CA VAL A 130 7.02 19.81 15.30
C VAL A 130 7.10 18.84 16.47
N THR A 131 6.18 17.89 16.55
CA THR A 131 6.07 16.91 17.64
C THR A 131 6.24 15.48 17.12
N MET A 132 6.62 14.58 18.03
CA MET A 132 6.70 13.14 17.72
C MET A 132 5.39 12.59 17.21
N SER A 133 4.24 13.01 17.77
CA SER A 133 2.93 12.51 17.39
C SER A 133 2.54 12.85 15.94
N GLU A 134 3.02 13.98 15.41
CA GLU A 134 2.79 14.34 14.00
C GLU A 134 3.54 13.39 13.07
N LEU A 135 4.81 13.08 13.35
CA LEU A 135 5.57 12.09 12.60
C LEU A 135 4.95 10.71 12.76
N ALA A 136 4.58 10.33 13.98
CA ALA A 136 3.92 9.06 14.25
C ALA A 136 2.58 8.93 13.50
N GLY A 137 1.85 10.04 13.32
CA GLY A 137 0.62 10.07 12.52
C GLY A 137 0.84 9.63 11.09
N VAL A 138 1.89 10.15 10.43
CA VAL A 138 2.28 9.69 9.08
C VAL A 138 2.69 8.23 9.09
N LEU A 139 3.55 7.82 10.05
CA LEU A 139 3.99 6.43 10.12
C LEU A 139 2.83 5.47 10.36
N GLY A 140 1.87 5.83 11.21
CA GLY A 140 0.66 5.05 11.46
C GLY A 140 -0.19 4.88 10.20
N HIS A 141 -0.31 5.93 9.40
CA HIS A 141 -1.00 5.90 8.10
C HIS A 141 -0.27 4.98 7.10
N GLU A 142 1.05 5.09 6.97
CA GLU A 142 1.85 4.22 6.09
C GLU A 142 1.81 2.74 6.56
N ILE A 143 1.91 2.51 7.87
CA ILE A 143 1.77 1.17 8.45
C ILE A 143 0.38 0.61 8.16
N ALA A 144 -0.67 1.44 8.18
CA ALA A 144 -2.02 1.02 7.83
C ALA A 144 -2.09 0.60 6.35
N HIS A 145 -1.49 1.33 5.41
CA HIS A 145 -1.43 0.90 4.01
C HIS A 145 -0.81 -0.48 3.85
N VAL A 146 0.25 -0.81 4.59
CA VAL A 146 0.89 -2.13 4.55
C VAL A 146 0.03 -3.20 5.21
N THR A 147 -0.45 -2.98 6.43
CA THR A 147 -1.25 -3.98 7.18
C THR A 147 -2.58 -4.28 6.51
N ARG A 148 -3.21 -3.27 5.89
CA ARG A 148 -4.45 -3.36 5.10
C ARG A 148 -4.21 -3.83 3.67
N ARG A 149 -2.93 -3.96 3.25
CA ARG A 149 -2.51 -4.45 1.93
C ARG A 149 -3.02 -3.59 0.77
N HIS A 150 -3.17 -2.28 0.94
CA HIS A 150 -3.75 -1.40 -0.08
C HIS A 150 -2.95 -1.46 -1.39
N SER A 151 -1.61 -1.36 -1.34
CA SER A 151 -0.74 -1.47 -2.53
C SER A 151 -0.87 -2.82 -3.23
N VAL A 152 -0.93 -3.93 -2.47
CA VAL A 152 -1.12 -5.28 -3.02
C VAL A 152 -2.48 -5.40 -3.72
N ASN A 153 -3.54 -4.90 -3.09
CA ASN A 153 -4.88 -4.91 -3.66
C ASN A 153 -4.97 -4.09 -4.95
N GLN A 154 -4.27 -2.94 -5.01
CA GLN A 154 -4.19 -2.14 -6.24
C GLN A 154 -3.44 -2.89 -7.35
N MET A 155 -2.31 -3.54 -7.04
CA MET A 155 -1.58 -4.36 -8.02
C MET A 155 -2.46 -5.47 -8.59
N VAL A 156 -3.24 -6.15 -7.74
CA VAL A 156 -4.18 -7.19 -8.17
C VAL A 156 -5.29 -6.61 -9.05
N LYS A 157 -5.85 -5.44 -8.68
CA LYS A 157 -6.86 -4.74 -9.50
C LYS A 157 -6.30 -4.38 -10.88
N ALA A 158 -5.09 -3.80 -10.92
CA ALA A 158 -4.41 -3.44 -12.17
C ALA A 158 -4.11 -4.67 -13.04
N GLN A 159 -3.64 -5.75 -12.44
CA GLN A 159 -3.39 -7.01 -13.16
C GLN A 159 -4.68 -7.58 -13.76
N ARG A 160 -5.79 -7.56 -13.02
CA ARG A 160 -7.10 -8.01 -13.52
C ARG A 160 -7.60 -7.14 -14.68
N ALA A 161 -7.41 -5.83 -14.60
CA ALA A 161 -7.75 -4.90 -15.67
C ALA A 161 -6.91 -5.18 -16.93
N ASN A 162 -5.60 -5.41 -16.79
CA ASN A 162 -4.71 -5.74 -17.90
C ASN A 162 -5.06 -7.09 -18.55
N VAL A 163 -5.44 -8.11 -17.76
CA VAL A 163 -5.93 -9.40 -18.29
C VAL A 163 -7.23 -9.20 -19.06
N GLY A 164 -8.15 -8.37 -18.54
CA GLY A 164 -9.39 -8.03 -19.26
C GLY A 164 -9.13 -7.32 -20.59
N LEU A 165 -8.18 -6.36 -20.62
CA LEU A 165 -7.76 -5.68 -21.85
C LEU A 165 -7.08 -6.64 -22.82
N THR A 166 -6.18 -7.51 -22.37
CA THR A 166 -5.52 -8.51 -23.21
C THR A 166 -6.55 -9.47 -23.81
N GLY A 167 -7.56 -9.89 -23.02
CA GLY A 167 -8.68 -10.69 -23.52
C GLY A 167 -9.49 -9.94 -24.59
N LEU A 168 -9.77 -8.66 -24.40
CA LEU A 168 -10.45 -7.83 -25.40
C LEU A 168 -9.62 -7.67 -26.68
N CYS A 169 -8.29 -7.58 -26.56
CA CYS A 169 -7.36 -7.47 -27.69
C CYS A 169 -7.39 -8.69 -28.61
N LEU A 170 -7.69 -9.87 -28.09
CA LEU A 170 -7.84 -11.07 -28.90
C LEU A 170 -9.08 -11.01 -29.80
N PHE A 171 -10.09 -10.22 -29.44
CA PHE A 171 -11.34 -10.07 -30.20
C PHE A 171 -11.42 -8.74 -30.99
N VAL A 172 -10.70 -7.70 -30.54
CA VAL A 172 -10.68 -6.37 -31.16
C VAL A 172 -9.24 -5.84 -31.21
N PRO A 173 -8.43 -6.27 -32.21
CA PRO A 173 -7.00 -5.89 -32.31
C PRO A 173 -6.75 -4.39 -32.36
N SER A 174 -7.68 -3.58 -32.89
CA SER A 174 -7.57 -2.13 -32.96
C SER A 174 -7.62 -1.43 -31.58
N ALA A 175 -8.16 -2.09 -30.55
CA ALA A 175 -8.19 -1.54 -29.18
C ALA A 175 -6.83 -1.56 -28.47
N CYS A 176 -5.81 -2.18 -29.08
CA CYS A 176 -4.53 -2.46 -28.43
C CYS A 176 -3.31 -1.80 -29.09
N GLN A 177 -3.55 -0.94 -30.07
CA GLN A 177 -2.47 -0.15 -30.65
C GLN A 177 -1.99 0.88 -29.60
N GLY A 178 -0.87 0.59 -28.93
CA GLY A 178 -0.24 1.45 -27.93
C GLY A 178 -0.03 0.86 -26.54
N VAL A 179 -0.59 -0.33 -26.24
CA VAL A 179 -0.54 -0.92 -24.88
C VAL A 179 0.67 -1.85 -24.67
N ALA A 180 1.35 -2.27 -25.73
CA ALA A 180 2.44 -3.26 -25.65
C ALA A 180 3.72 -2.78 -24.93
N GLY A 181 3.88 -1.46 -24.67
CA GLY A 181 5.04 -0.89 -23.97
C GLY A 181 4.75 -0.47 -22.51
N ALA A 182 3.47 -0.37 -22.11
CA ALA A 182 3.08 0.22 -20.84
C ALA A 182 3.31 -0.69 -19.61
N GLY A 183 3.54 -1.98 -19.82
CA GLY A 183 3.59 -2.96 -18.71
C GLY A 183 4.84 -2.86 -17.83
N VAL A 184 5.96 -2.39 -18.36
CA VAL A 184 7.23 -2.29 -17.63
C VAL A 184 7.41 -0.89 -17.01
N GLU A 185 6.92 0.14 -17.67
CA GLU A 185 7.00 1.53 -17.23
C GLU A 185 5.98 1.86 -16.13
N LEU A 186 4.82 1.17 -16.13
CA LEU A 186 3.83 1.23 -15.05
C LEU A 186 4.36 0.65 -13.73
N ILE A 187 5.34 -0.26 -13.76
CA ILE A 187 5.97 -0.79 -12.55
C ILE A 187 6.93 0.24 -11.95
N ALA A 188 7.64 1.00 -12.77
CA ALA A 188 8.52 2.06 -12.30
C ALA A 188 7.77 3.32 -11.83
N GLN A 189 6.59 3.60 -12.41
CA GLN A 189 5.72 4.70 -12.00
C GLN A 189 4.58 4.26 -11.08
N GLY A 190 4.21 2.99 -11.06
CA GLY A 190 3.05 2.44 -10.38
C GLY A 190 3.31 1.90 -8.99
N ALA A 191 4.55 1.93 -8.48
CA ALA A 191 4.82 1.73 -7.06
C ALA A 191 4.14 2.82 -6.20
N PHE A 192 3.70 3.90 -6.85
CA PHE A 192 3.04 5.06 -6.25
C PHE A 192 1.69 5.36 -6.93
N ALA A 193 0.95 4.32 -7.31
CA ALA A 193 -0.40 4.51 -7.80
C ALA A 193 -1.23 5.25 -6.74
N LYS A 194 -1.96 6.26 -7.18
CA LYS A 194 -2.87 7.03 -6.33
C LYS A 194 -3.84 6.10 -5.62
N PHE A 195 -3.84 6.12 -4.30
CA PHE A 195 -4.80 5.38 -3.49
C PHE A 195 -6.22 5.90 -3.71
N SER A 196 -7.19 5.01 -3.61
CA SER A 196 -8.59 5.42 -3.66
C SER A 196 -8.96 6.17 -2.38
N ARG A 197 -10.04 6.97 -2.42
CA ARG A 197 -10.55 7.64 -1.22
C ARG A 197 -10.91 6.66 -0.11
N ASP A 198 -11.39 5.47 -0.48
CA ASP A 198 -11.72 4.41 0.48
C ASP A 198 -10.44 3.83 1.13
N ASP A 199 -9.37 3.61 0.35
CA ASP A 199 -8.07 3.17 0.87
C ASP A 199 -7.48 4.22 1.84
N GLU A 200 -7.60 5.52 1.49
CA GLU A 200 -7.13 6.63 2.33
C GLU A 200 -7.94 6.74 3.63
N SER A 201 -9.27 6.68 3.55
CA SER A 201 -10.15 6.72 4.73
C SER A 201 -9.91 5.52 5.66
N ASP A 202 -9.67 4.33 5.09
CA ASP A 202 -9.30 3.14 5.86
C ASP A 202 -7.93 3.32 6.53
N ALA A 203 -6.93 3.84 5.80
CA ALA A 203 -5.60 4.12 6.34
C ALA A 203 -5.62 5.19 7.44
N ASP A 204 -6.43 6.24 7.31
CA ASP A 204 -6.62 7.26 8.33
C ASP A 204 -7.23 6.69 9.61
N ARG A 205 -8.31 5.93 9.46
CA ARG A 205 -8.98 5.29 10.58
C ARG A 205 -8.07 4.34 11.35
N PHE A 206 -7.35 3.49 10.62
CA PHE A 206 -6.41 2.56 11.25
C PHE A 206 -5.17 3.30 11.77
N GLY A 207 -4.68 4.32 11.09
CA GLY A 207 -3.58 5.15 11.55
C GLY A 207 -3.85 5.78 12.92
N VAL A 208 -5.05 6.38 13.11
CA VAL A 208 -5.51 6.90 14.41
C VAL A 208 -5.52 5.80 15.47
N GLN A 209 -6.08 4.62 15.15
CA GLN A 209 -6.13 3.49 16.08
C GLN A 209 -4.73 2.97 16.43
N TYR A 210 -3.83 2.89 15.46
CA TYR A 210 -2.50 2.32 15.62
C TYR A 210 -1.62 3.17 16.52
N VAL A 211 -1.59 4.49 16.28
CA VAL A 211 -0.83 5.39 17.15
C VAL A 211 -1.39 5.43 18.56
N THR A 212 -2.72 5.39 18.71
CA THR A 212 -3.38 5.33 20.03
C THR A 212 -2.98 4.05 20.79
N ARG A 213 -3.03 2.89 20.13
CA ARG A 213 -2.62 1.60 20.72
C ARG A 213 -1.13 1.57 21.09
N ALA A 214 -0.30 2.30 20.36
CA ALA A 214 1.12 2.48 20.68
C ALA A 214 1.38 3.48 21.82
N GLY A 215 0.34 4.05 22.44
CA GLY A 215 0.50 5.04 23.51
C GLY A 215 0.87 6.44 23.02
N ILE A 216 0.64 6.73 21.74
CA ILE A 216 0.96 8.00 21.10
C ILE A 216 -0.32 8.81 20.87
N ASP A 217 -0.26 10.12 21.06
CA ASP A 217 -1.37 11.05 20.91
C ASP A 217 -1.89 11.07 19.47
N PRO A 218 -3.12 10.57 19.19
CA PRO A 218 -3.67 10.50 17.83
C PRO A 218 -3.96 11.86 17.20
N ARG A 219 -4.01 12.94 18.00
CA ARG A 219 -4.19 14.31 17.48
C ARG A 219 -3.04 14.75 16.58
N GLY A 220 -1.92 14.02 16.60
CA GLY A 220 -0.84 14.15 15.62
C GLY A 220 -1.27 13.89 14.17
N VAL A 221 -2.25 12.99 13.92
CA VAL A 221 -2.74 12.67 12.58
C VAL A 221 -3.41 13.88 11.91
N PRO A 222 -4.48 14.48 12.45
CA PRO A 222 -5.07 15.68 11.84
C PRO A 222 -4.11 16.88 11.86
N ALA A 223 -3.21 16.97 12.86
CA ALA A 223 -2.20 18.05 12.90
C ALA A 223 -1.25 17.95 11.70
N MET A 224 -0.80 16.74 11.33
CA MET A 224 0.04 16.54 10.15
C MET A 224 -0.68 16.89 8.85
N PHE A 225 -1.95 16.55 8.70
CA PHE A 225 -2.73 16.96 7.53
C PHE A 225 -2.81 18.48 7.40
N ARG A 226 -2.97 19.22 8.51
CA ARG A 226 -2.92 20.70 8.47
C ARG A 226 -1.56 21.22 8.02
N ILE A 227 -0.47 20.59 8.47
CA ILE A 227 0.89 20.95 8.02
C ILE A 227 1.03 20.70 6.52
N LEU A 228 0.55 19.57 5.99
CA LEU A 228 0.60 19.23 4.57
C LEU A 228 -0.22 20.21 3.73
N LEU A 229 -1.45 20.54 4.14
CA LEU A 229 -2.31 21.50 3.47
C LEU A 229 -1.68 22.90 3.44
N ALA A 230 -1.15 23.37 4.58
CA ALA A 230 -0.47 24.64 4.65
C ALA A 230 0.82 24.69 3.81
N GLU A 231 1.52 23.55 3.67
CA GLU A 231 2.68 23.46 2.80
C GLU A 231 2.27 23.46 1.32
N ARG A 232 1.18 22.79 0.96
CA ARG A 232 0.62 22.85 -0.41
C ARG A 232 0.36 24.29 -0.85
N ASP A 233 -0.21 25.10 0.03
CA ASP A 233 -0.55 26.48 -0.29
C ASP A 233 0.70 27.38 -0.43
N ARG A 234 1.80 27.08 0.29
CA ARG A 234 3.06 27.82 0.27
C ARG A 234 4.05 27.34 -0.77
N ASN A 235 4.15 26.03 -0.97
CA ASN A 235 5.12 25.35 -1.84
C ASN A 235 4.50 24.14 -2.50
N PRO A 236 3.61 24.30 -3.50
CA PRO A 236 2.88 23.20 -4.15
C PRO A 236 3.82 22.10 -4.69
N SER A 237 4.93 22.48 -5.32
CA SER A 237 5.88 21.51 -5.89
C SER A 237 6.59 20.68 -4.83
N GLY A 238 6.75 21.21 -3.62
CA GLY A 238 7.40 20.52 -2.51
C GLY A 238 6.57 19.39 -1.90
N VAL A 239 5.28 19.33 -2.20
CA VAL A 239 4.33 18.31 -1.69
C VAL A 239 3.63 17.53 -2.80
N GLU A 240 3.93 17.83 -4.06
CA GLU A 240 3.24 17.26 -5.23
C GLU A 240 3.25 15.72 -5.23
N ALA A 241 4.40 15.12 -4.93
CA ALA A 241 4.56 13.67 -4.91
C ALA A 241 3.67 13.01 -3.84
N PHE A 242 3.55 13.63 -2.65
CA PHE A 242 2.67 13.14 -1.59
C PHE A 242 1.19 13.23 -1.99
N PHE A 243 0.76 14.38 -2.50
CA PHE A 243 -0.64 14.58 -2.92
C PHE A 243 -1.01 13.77 -4.16
N ALA A 244 -0.04 13.38 -4.98
CA ALA A 244 -0.28 12.51 -6.13
C ALA A 244 -0.63 11.08 -5.70
N SER A 245 0.02 10.55 -4.67
CA SER A 245 -0.25 9.21 -4.11
C SER A 245 -1.35 9.22 -3.04
N HIS A 246 -1.36 10.25 -2.18
CA HIS A 246 -2.27 10.41 -1.04
C HIS A 246 -3.05 11.73 -1.17
N PRO A 247 -4.21 11.73 -1.82
CA PRO A 247 -5.03 12.93 -1.90
C PRO A 247 -5.45 13.42 -0.51
N VAL A 248 -4.93 14.58 -0.10
CA VAL A 248 -5.29 15.22 1.17
C VAL A 248 -6.30 16.34 0.88
N GLU A 249 -7.47 16.20 1.47
CA GLU A 249 -8.55 17.18 1.43
C GLU A 249 -8.81 17.68 2.87
N GLU A 250 -9.39 18.85 3.02
CA GLU A 250 -9.77 19.40 4.34
C GLU A 250 -10.77 18.48 5.07
N SER A 251 -11.52 17.66 4.32
CA SER A 251 -12.40 16.62 4.87
C SER A 251 -11.63 15.63 5.73
N ARG A 252 -10.42 15.19 5.33
CA ARG A 252 -9.62 14.22 6.08
C ARG A 252 -9.20 14.74 7.46
N VAL A 253 -8.97 16.05 7.59
CA VAL A 253 -8.74 16.67 8.92
C VAL A 253 -9.95 16.48 9.80
N ARG A 254 -11.15 16.87 9.31
CA ARG A 254 -12.40 16.73 10.08
C ARG A 254 -12.74 15.27 10.39
N ASP A 255 -12.57 14.38 9.42
CA ASP A 255 -12.88 12.95 9.55
C ASP A 255 -11.98 12.29 10.60
N THR A 256 -10.68 12.62 10.61
CA THR A 256 -9.75 12.11 11.64
C THR A 256 -10.00 12.74 13.02
N GLU A 257 -10.42 14.01 13.10
CA GLU A 257 -10.85 14.62 14.35
C GLU A 257 -12.11 13.96 14.92
N ALA A 258 -13.09 13.65 14.06
CA ALA A 258 -14.30 12.95 14.45
C ALA A 258 -14.04 11.52 14.99
N LEU A 259 -12.97 10.87 14.57
CA LEU A 259 -12.53 9.59 15.14
C LEU A 259 -11.94 9.73 16.55
N ILE A 260 -11.39 10.89 16.86
CA ILE A 260 -10.73 11.16 18.14
C ILE A 260 -11.70 11.77 19.16
N GLU A 261 -12.68 12.56 18.70
CA GLU A 261 -13.64 13.26 19.55
C GLU A 261 -14.33 12.37 20.62
N PRO A 262 -14.78 11.12 20.31
CA PRO A 262 -15.42 10.26 21.30
C PRO A 262 -14.44 9.63 22.31
N MET A 263 -13.14 9.84 22.20
CA MET A 263 -12.14 9.25 23.11
C MET A 263 -12.19 9.96 24.47
N ASP A 264 -12.02 9.19 25.55
CA ASP A 264 -11.98 9.73 26.90
C ASP A 264 -10.83 10.77 27.02
N PRO A 265 -11.12 12.02 27.44
CA PRO A 265 -10.10 13.05 27.64
C PRO A 265 -8.96 12.63 28.59
N ALA A 266 -9.25 11.79 29.61
CA ALA A 266 -8.24 11.27 30.52
C ALA A 266 -7.29 10.30 29.80
N VAL A 267 -7.81 9.46 28.91
CA VAL A 267 -6.99 8.60 28.05
C VAL A 267 -6.13 9.46 27.14
N LEU A 268 -6.71 10.43 26.43
CA LEU A 268 -5.97 11.33 25.54
C LEU A 268 -4.86 12.10 26.25
N ALA A 269 -5.11 12.51 27.51
CA ALA A 269 -4.12 13.22 28.32
C ALA A 269 -2.93 12.33 28.76
N SER A 270 -3.13 11.01 28.81
CA SER A 270 -2.09 10.03 29.15
C SER A 270 -1.17 9.65 27.99
N LEU A 271 -1.58 9.98 26.75
CA LEU A 271 -0.84 9.60 25.55
C LEU A 271 0.33 10.55 25.27
N THR A 272 1.40 10.00 24.71
CA THR A 272 2.63 10.74 24.45
C THR A 272 2.49 11.58 23.18
N ARG A 273 2.60 12.90 23.35
CA ARG A 273 2.58 13.85 22.22
C ARG A 273 3.99 14.11 21.66
N ASP A 274 4.95 14.31 22.54
CA ASP A 274 6.32 14.62 22.17
C ASP A 274 7.33 14.07 23.19
N THR A 275 8.59 13.93 22.79
CA THR A 275 9.64 13.42 23.65
C THR A 275 10.96 14.17 23.46
N PRO A 276 11.82 14.29 24.50
CA PRO A 276 13.16 14.80 24.34
C PRO A 276 13.99 14.02 23.31
N ALA A 277 13.74 12.72 23.17
CA ALA A 277 14.41 11.86 22.18
C ALA A 277 14.04 12.26 20.75
N PHE A 278 12.76 12.61 20.48
CA PHE A 278 12.35 13.13 19.18
C PHE A 278 13.04 14.45 18.86
N GLN A 279 13.12 15.36 19.82
CA GLN A 279 13.78 16.64 19.63
C GLN A 279 15.30 16.47 19.42
N ALA A 280 15.92 15.49 20.07
CA ALA A 280 17.34 15.15 19.84
C ALA A 280 17.53 14.56 18.41
N PHE A 281 16.65 13.65 17.99
CA PHE A 281 16.62 13.12 16.62
C PHE A 281 16.49 14.24 15.57
N LYS A 282 15.60 15.20 15.77
CA LYS A 282 15.43 16.34 14.86
C LYS A 282 16.69 17.21 14.81
N ARG A 283 17.34 17.48 15.95
CA ARG A 283 18.60 18.21 15.96
C ARG A 283 19.72 17.46 15.26
N ARG A 284 19.81 16.12 15.47
CA ARG A 284 20.77 15.27 14.74
C ARG A 284 20.55 15.37 13.25
N LEU A 285 19.32 15.17 12.78
CA LEU A 285 18.95 15.26 11.38
C LEU A 285 19.33 16.63 10.79
N ALA A 286 19.04 17.71 11.49
CA ALA A 286 19.36 19.07 11.04
C ALA A 286 20.87 19.33 10.93
N SER A 287 21.70 18.66 11.74
CA SER A 287 23.17 18.82 11.75
C SER A 287 23.86 18.06 10.59
N LEU A 288 23.17 17.12 9.93
CA LEU A 288 23.75 16.33 8.85
C LEU A 288 23.77 17.13 7.53
N PRO A 289 24.84 16.98 6.73
CA PRO A 289 24.89 17.61 5.42
C PRO A 289 23.72 17.09 4.54
N ARG A 290 23.26 17.93 3.63
CA ARG A 290 22.25 17.51 2.63
C ARG A 290 22.94 16.94 1.40
N THR A 291 22.37 15.88 0.86
CA THR A 291 22.78 15.37 -0.46
C THR A 291 22.48 16.46 -1.50
N PRO A 292 23.45 16.83 -2.36
CA PRO A 292 23.19 17.76 -3.44
C PRO A 292 22.04 17.26 -4.30
N SER A 293 21.07 18.14 -4.60
CA SER A 293 20.01 17.79 -5.56
C SER A 293 20.65 17.46 -6.89
N ARG A 294 20.37 16.28 -7.45
CA ARG A 294 20.74 16.01 -8.84
C ARG A 294 19.93 16.98 -9.69
N SER A 295 20.62 17.95 -10.30
CA SER A 295 20.01 18.79 -11.35
C SER A 295 19.49 17.87 -12.44
N ARG A 296 18.18 17.97 -12.70
CA ARG A 296 17.53 17.29 -13.82
C ARG A 296 18.00 17.84 -15.15
#